data_7ed1929a8a90066f6a283db34d7d38ff
#
_entry.id   7ed1929a8a90066f6a283db34d7d38ff
#
_cell.length_a   1.000
_cell.length_b   1.000
_cell.length_c   1.000
_cell.angle_alpha   90.00
_cell.angle_beta   90.00
_cell.angle_gamma   90.00
#
_symmetry.space_group_name_H-M   'P 1'
#
loop_
_entity.id
_entity.type
_entity.pdbx_description
1 polymer ?
#
loop_
_entity_poly.entity_id
_entity_poly.type
_entity_poly.pdbx_seq_one_letter_code
_entity_poly.pdbx_strand_id
1 'polypeptide(L)'
;YIISGIQQVGIGVRDAEQAWAWYRKNFGMDVPVFKDSATASLMTRYTGDRAEDRYAILAMNMQGGGGFEIWQYTSSSPKKSAGEHLLGDTGVFAVKLKTQDIDAAFNRLKSNGVNLINNIQQSPDGRKHFYVKDPFENIFEIIESKSWFKKNGAVTGGVAGCVIGVTDVDKALKLYRDVLGY
;
A
#
# COMPACT_ATOMS: atom_id res chain seq x y z
N TYR A 1 -6.49 8.41 23.82
CA TYR A 1 -5.68 7.39 23.12
C TYR A 1 -4.92 8.08 22.00
N ILE A 2 -3.63 7.76 21.83
CA ILE A 2 -2.81 8.32 20.74
C ILE A 2 -2.66 7.23 19.69
N ILE A 3 -3.19 7.49 18.47
CA ILE A 3 -2.94 6.67 17.29
C ILE A 3 -1.72 7.26 16.60
N SER A 4 -0.64 6.50 16.50
CA SER A 4 0.65 6.99 15.99
C SER A 4 0.82 6.88 14.46
N GLY A 5 -0.12 6.25 13.77
CA GLY A 5 -0.10 6.09 12.31
C GLY A 5 -0.48 4.68 11.84
N ILE A 6 -0.24 4.43 10.55
CA ILE A 6 -0.50 3.13 9.92
C ILE A 6 0.77 2.29 10.00
N GLN A 7 0.68 1.15 10.68
CA GLN A 7 1.79 0.21 10.80
C GLN A 7 1.95 -0.63 9.52
N GLN A 8 0.85 -1.08 8.94
CA GLN A 8 0.85 -1.89 7.71
C GLN A 8 -0.43 -1.69 6.90
N VAL A 9 -0.37 -2.02 5.62
CA VAL A 9 -1.54 -2.11 4.74
C VAL A 9 -1.55 -3.50 4.10
N GLY A 10 -2.72 -4.15 4.06
CA GLY A 10 -2.92 -5.40 3.37
C GLY A 10 -2.90 -5.20 1.85
N ILE A 11 -2.11 -5.98 1.13
CA ILE A 11 -1.99 -5.93 -0.33
C ILE A 11 -2.33 -7.31 -0.90
N GLY A 12 -3.43 -7.40 -1.63
CA GLY A 12 -3.84 -8.64 -2.31
C GLY A 12 -3.02 -8.88 -3.58
N VAL A 13 -2.46 -10.08 -3.72
CA VAL A 13 -1.65 -10.48 -4.87
C VAL A 13 -1.91 -11.93 -5.25
N ARG A 14 -1.50 -12.34 -6.46
CA ARG A 14 -1.60 -13.73 -6.91
C ARG A 14 -0.38 -14.58 -6.54
N ASP A 15 0.77 -13.94 -6.30
CA ASP A 15 2.03 -14.58 -5.92
C ASP A 15 2.75 -13.67 -4.92
N ALA A 16 2.72 -14.06 -3.66
CA ALA A 16 3.25 -13.24 -2.56
C ALA A 16 4.78 -13.15 -2.58
N GLU A 17 5.49 -14.20 -3.00
CA GLU A 17 6.96 -14.16 -3.10
C GLU A 17 7.43 -13.28 -4.26
N GLN A 18 6.78 -13.36 -5.42
CA GLN A 18 7.07 -12.49 -6.55
C GLN A 18 6.76 -11.02 -6.21
N ALA A 19 5.63 -10.77 -5.55
CA ALA A 19 5.23 -9.45 -5.12
C ALA A 19 6.24 -8.87 -4.12
N TRP A 20 6.65 -9.67 -3.12
CA TRP A 20 7.64 -9.21 -2.15
C TRP A 20 9.01 -8.93 -2.78
N ALA A 21 9.47 -9.76 -3.70
CA ALA A 21 10.70 -9.50 -4.45
C ALA A 21 10.64 -8.16 -5.20
N TRP A 22 9.49 -7.85 -5.81
CA TRP A 22 9.25 -6.59 -6.50
C TRP A 22 9.21 -5.39 -5.52
N TYR A 23 8.50 -5.52 -4.38
CA TYR A 23 8.39 -4.45 -3.38
C TYR A 23 9.72 -4.20 -2.65
N ARG A 24 10.53 -5.23 -2.44
CA ARG A 24 11.90 -5.07 -1.93
C ARG A 24 12.75 -4.22 -2.88
N LYS A 25 12.73 -4.55 -4.16
CA LYS A 25 13.52 -3.86 -5.19
C LYS A 25 13.10 -2.40 -5.35
N ASN A 26 11.79 -2.14 -5.38
CA ASN A 26 11.25 -0.86 -5.81
C ASN A 26 10.83 0.05 -4.64
N PHE A 27 10.34 -0.53 -3.54
CA PHE A 27 9.82 0.23 -2.41
C PHE A 27 10.62 0.03 -1.12
N GLY A 28 11.69 -0.77 -1.14
CA GLY A 28 12.51 -1.01 0.05
C GLY A 28 11.78 -1.73 1.18
N MET A 29 10.78 -2.56 0.88
CA MET A 29 10.11 -3.43 1.86
C MET A 29 11.00 -4.65 2.13
N ASP A 30 12.14 -4.44 2.79
CA ASP A 30 13.25 -5.38 2.84
C ASP A 30 13.35 -6.18 4.16
N VAL A 31 12.61 -5.78 5.18
CA VAL A 31 12.63 -6.43 6.50
C VAL A 31 11.40 -7.33 6.65
N PRO A 32 11.51 -8.67 6.45
CA PRO A 32 10.40 -9.59 6.71
C PRO A 32 10.20 -9.74 8.21
N VAL A 33 8.98 -9.50 8.66
CA VAL A 33 8.57 -9.72 10.06
C VAL A 33 8.09 -11.15 10.26
N PHE A 34 7.27 -11.63 9.32
CA PHE A 34 6.86 -13.03 9.26
C PHE A 34 6.55 -13.46 7.82
N LYS A 35 6.58 -14.77 7.60
CA LYS A 35 6.00 -15.50 6.49
C LYS A 35 5.18 -16.63 7.08
N ASP A 36 3.90 -16.71 6.73
CA ASP A 36 2.99 -17.64 7.39
C ASP A 36 1.89 -18.13 6.45
N SER A 37 1.55 -19.41 6.57
CA SER A 37 0.41 -20.04 5.92
C SER A 37 -0.62 -20.43 6.97
N ALA A 38 -1.86 -20.06 6.74
CA ALA A 38 -2.96 -20.37 7.66
C ALA A 38 -4.30 -20.39 6.91
N THR A 39 -5.31 -20.96 7.56
CA THR A 39 -6.70 -20.85 7.11
C THR A 39 -7.31 -19.55 7.63
N ALA A 40 -7.82 -18.72 6.73
CA ALA A 40 -8.38 -17.40 7.02
C ALA A 40 -9.83 -17.51 7.50
N SER A 41 -10.07 -18.16 8.64
CA SER A 41 -11.40 -18.45 9.16
C SER A 41 -12.23 -17.20 9.49
N LEU A 42 -11.60 -16.07 9.81
CA LEU A 42 -12.27 -14.79 10.08
C LEU A 42 -12.69 -14.04 8.82
N MET A 43 -12.24 -14.49 7.64
CA MET A 43 -12.52 -13.83 6.36
C MET A 43 -13.73 -14.41 5.63
N THR A 44 -14.41 -15.42 6.17
CA THR A 44 -15.52 -16.14 5.52
C THR A 44 -16.59 -15.21 4.97
N ARG A 45 -16.94 -14.15 5.70
CA ARG A 45 -17.88 -13.11 5.25
C ARG A 45 -17.52 -12.49 3.89
N TYR A 46 -16.24 -12.47 3.53
CA TYR A 46 -15.72 -11.85 2.30
C TYR A 46 -15.34 -12.89 1.23
N THR A 47 -15.41 -14.17 1.58
CA THR A 47 -15.02 -15.29 0.70
C THR A 47 -16.21 -16.21 0.37
N GLY A 48 -17.45 -15.69 0.47
CA GLY A 48 -18.68 -16.45 0.17
C GLY A 48 -18.94 -17.56 1.18
N ASP A 49 -18.81 -17.24 2.46
CA ASP A 49 -19.01 -18.12 3.63
C ASP A 49 -18.10 -19.36 3.66
N ARG A 50 -16.96 -19.32 2.96
CA ARG A 50 -15.96 -20.39 2.96
C ARG A 50 -14.68 -19.94 3.60
N ALA A 51 -14.10 -20.79 4.45
CA ALA A 51 -12.74 -20.59 4.93
C ALA A 51 -11.75 -20.89 3.79
N GLU A 52 -10.90 -19.93 3.47
CA GLU A 52 -9.88 -20.05 2.43
C GLU A 52 -8.49 -20.11 3.07
N ASP A 53 -7.62 -20.93 2.51
CA ASP A 53 -6.22 -20.94 2.92
C ASP A 53 -5.48 -19.76 2.30
N ARG A 54 -4.53 -19.21 3.06
CA ARG A 54 -3.74 -18.06 2.64
C ARG A 54 -2.25 -18.26 2.94
N TYR A 55 -1.41 -17.58 2.17
CA TYR A 55 -0.02 -17.31 2.48
C TYR A 55 0.16 -15.80 2.60
N ALA A 56 0.82 -15.34 3.66
CA ALA A 56 1.07 -13.92 3.88
C ALA A 56 2.52 -13.64 4.24
N ILE A 57 3.03 -12.49 3.78
CA ILE A 57 4.35 -11.98 4.11
C ILE A 57 4.14 -10.58 4.68
N LEU A 58 4.49 -10.35 5.96
CA LEU A 58 4.58 -9.00 6.49
C LEU A 58 6.01 -8.50 6.29
N ALA A 59 6.16 -7.49 5.45
CA ALA A 59 7.44 -6.87 5.14
C ALA A 59 7.41 -5.37 5.42
N MET A 60 8.44 -4.88 6.11
CA MET A 60 8.54 -3.50 6.57
C MET A 60 9.62 -2.74 5.81
N ASN A 61 9.38 -1.43 5.62
CA ASN A 61 10.41 -0.48 5.24
C ASN A 61 10.86 0.30 6.49
N MET A 62 12.07 0.03 6.96
CA MET A 62 12.59 0.65 8.17
C MET A 62 13.11 2.07 7.97
N GLN A 63 13.15 2.60 6.76
CA GLN A 63 13.55 3.97 6.52
C GLN A 63 12.44 4.96 6.90
N GLY A 64 11.24 4.77 6.36
CA GLY A 64 10.08 5.62 6.66
C GLY A 64 9.17 5.07 7.76
N GLY A 65 9.36 3.81 8.15
CA GLY A 65 8.45 3.05 9.02
C GLY A 65 7.19 2.58 8.28
N GLY A 66 6.55 1.52 8.77
CA GLY A 66 5.39 0.89 8.13
C GLY A 66 5.74 -0.05 6.97
N GLY A 67 4.79 -0.87 6.58
CA GLY A 67 5.02 -1.89 5.56
C GLY A 67 3.76 -2.46 4.95
N PHE A 68 3.91 -3.62 4.33
CA PHE A 68 2.85 -4.36 3.66
C PHE A 68 2.64 -5.73 4.29
N GLU A 69 1.40 -6.10 4.54
CA GLU A 69 0.99 -7.48 4.66
C GLU A 69 0.56 -7.96 3.27
N ILE A 70 1.47 -8.64 2.60
CA ILE A 70 1.30 -9.17 1.24
C ILE A 70 0.51 -10.46 1.36
N TRP A 71 -0.69 -10.51 0.79
CA TRP A 71 -1.67 -11.55 1.01
C TRP A 71 -2.01 -12.29 -0.28
N GLN A 72 -1.89 -13.62 -0.26
CA GLN A 72 -2.26 -14.51 -1.34
C GLN A 72 -3.22 -15.59 -0.82
N TYR A 73 -4.39 -15.76 -1.45
CA TYR A 73 -5.19 -16.96 -1.25
C TYR A 73 -4.55 -18.14 -1.98
N THR A 74 -4.46 -19.30 -1.30
CA THR A 74 -3.79 -20.51 -1.84
C THR A 74 -4.77 -21.66 -2.16
N SER A 75 -5.97 -21.65 -1.57
CA SER A 75 -7.05 -22.63 -1.85
C SER A 75 -7.98 -22.22 -2.97
N SER A 76 -7.91 -20.96 -3.41
CA SER A 76 -8.71 -20.43 -4.50
C SER A 76 -7.90 -19.48 -5.40
N SER A 77 -8.43 -19.23 -6.60
CA SER A 77 -7.84 -18.25 -7.52
C SER A 77 -8.72 -17.01 -7.56
N PRO A 78 -8.36 -15.92 -6.88
CA PRO A 78 -9.12 -14.69 -6.90
C PRO A 78 -9.30 -14.17 -8.32
N LYS A 79 -10.51 -13.77 -8.65
CA LYS A 79 -10.82 -13.17 -9.96
C LYS A 79 -10.38 -11.72 -9.96
N LYS A 80 -9.77 -11.30 -11.08
CA LYS A 80 -9.52 -9.89 -11.34
C LYS A 80 -10.85 -9.13 -11.40
N SER A 81 -10.86 -7.88 -10.93
CA SER A 81 -12.00 -6.98 -11.15
C SER A 81 -12.35 -6.90 -12.64
N ALA A 82 -13.64 -6.87 -12.96
CA ALA A 82 -14.12 -6.76 -14.33
C ALA A 82 -13.85 -5.39 -14.98
N GLY A 83 -13.59 -4.35 -14.16
CA GLY A 83 -13.29 -2.99 -14.60
C GLY A 83 -11.99 -2.46 -14.02
N GLU A 84 -11.51 -1.34 -14.58
CA GLU A 84 -10.43 -0.59 -13.97
C GLU A 84 -10.88 0.01 -12.64
N HIS A 85 -9.98 0.03 -11.67
CA HIS A 85 -10.19 0.71 -10.41
C HIS A 85 -9.98 2.21 -10.59
N LEU A 86 -11.03 2.99 -10.38
CA LEU A 86 -11.03 4.42 -10.65
C LEU A 86 -11.03 5.23 -9.34
N LEU A 87 -10.45 6.42 -9.39
CA LEU A 87 -10.55 7.36 -8.28
C LEU A 87 -12.04 7.74 -8.08
N GLY A 88 -12.54 7.48 -6.87
CA GLY A 88 -13.95 7.65 -6.52
C GLY A 88 -14.69 6.34 -6.27
N ASP A 89 -14.14 5.21 -6.70
CA ASP A 89 -14.67 3.90 -6.27
C ASP A 89 -14.56 3.74 -4.76
N THR A 90 -15.53 3.05 -4.16
CA THR A 90 -15.53 2.82 -2.71
C THR A 90 -14.45 1.82 -2.30
N GLY A 91 -13.77 2.12 -1.20
CA GLY A 91 -12.68 1.30 -0.67
C GLY A 91 -11.31 1.97 -0.80
N VAL A 92 -10.24 1.21 -0.58
CA VAL A 92 -8.87 1.72 -0.69
C VAL A 92 -8.48 1.81 -2.16
N PHE A 93 -8.34 3.04 -2.67
CA PHE A 93 -7.93 3.29 -4.04
C PHE A 93 -6.41 3.17 -4.22
N ALA A 94 -5.65 3.80 -3.33
CA ALA A 94 -4.19 3.79 -3.40
C ALA A 94 -3.57 3.81 -2.01
N VAL A 95 -2.39 3.20 -1.88
CA VAL A 95 -1.55 3.27 -0.69
C VAL A 95 -0.49 4.35 -0.90
N LYS A 96 -0.34 5.26 0.07
CA LYS A 96 0.67 6.33 0.02
C LYS A 96 1.98 5.85 0.62
N LEU A 97 3.08 6.02 -0.12
CA LEU A 97 4.44 5.74 0.32
C LEU A 97 5.24 7.04 0.40
N LYS A 98 6.07 7.14 1.43
CA LYS A 98 6.90 8.32 1.68
C LYS A 98 8.10 8.38 0.76
N THR A 99 8.51 9.61 0.39
CA THR A 99 9.86 9.89 -0.12
C THR A 99 10.35 11.24 0.42
N GLN A 100 11.65 11.38 0.63
CA GLN A 100 12.27 12.68 0.94
C GLN A 100 12.69 13.45 -0.32
N ASP A 101 12.87 12.73 -1.43
CA ASP A 101 13.28 13.27 -2.72
C ASP A 101 12.40 12.67 -3.81
N ILE A 102 11.40 13.42 -4.22
CA ILE A 102 10.41 12.97 -5.19
C ILE A 102 11.01 12.76 -6.58
N ASP A 103 11.99 13.58 -6.96
CA ASP A 103 12.64 13.50 -8.26
C ASP A 103 13.55 12.26 -8.32
N ALA A 104 14.31 11.97 -7.26
CA ALA A 104 15.11 10.76 -7.14
C ALA A 104 14.22 9.50 -7.14
N ALA A 105 13.09 9.51 -6.42
CA ALA A 105 12.16 8.39 -6.40
C ALA A 105 11.54 8.15 -7.79
N PHE A 106 11.08 9.20 -8.47
CA PHE A 106 10.52 9.13 -9.81
C PHE A 106 11.52 8.53 -10.81
N ASN A 107 12.74 9.09 -10.85
CA ASN A 107 13.78 8.63 -11.76
C ASN A 107 14.20 7.18 -11.47
N ARG A 108 14.31 6.79 -10.21
CA ARG A 108 14.65 5.42 -9.81
C ARG A 108 13.59 4.42 -10.24
N LEU A 109 12.31 4.72 -9.97
CA LEU A 109 11.20 3.82 -10.35
C LEU A 109 11.07 3.73 -11.86
N LYS A 110 11.22 4.85 -12.57
CA LYS A 110 11.26 4.89 -14.04
C LYS A 110 12.39 4.03 -14.61
N SER A 111 13.61 4.15 -14.08
CA SER A 111 14.76 3.36 -14.53
C SER A 111 14.62 1.86 -14.25
N ASN A 112 13.86 1.50 -13.20
CA ASN A 112 13.53 0.12 -12.88
C ASN A 112 12.41 -0.48 -13.75
N GLY A 113 11.80 0.32 -14.65
CA GLY A 113 10.68 -0.10 -15.49
C GLY A 113 9.35 -0.21 -14.76
N VAL A 114 9.18 0.50 -13.65
CA VAL A 114 7.90 0.56 -12.93
C VAL A 114 6.88 1.31 -13.77
N ASN A 115 5.64 0.84 -13.79
CA ASN A 115 4.54 1.49 -14.49
C ASN A 115 4.17 2.80 -13.79
N LEU A 116 4.62 3.94 -14.33
CA LEU A 116 4.28 5.28 -13.86
C LEU A 116 2.94 5.69 -14.48
N ILE A 117 1.93 5.97 -13.67
CA ILE A 117 0.61 6.36 -14.13
C ILE A 117 0.61 7.83 -14.62
N ASN A 118 1.37 8.69 -13.94
CA ASN A 118 1.49 10.11 -14.28
C ASN A 118 2.90 10.65 -14.01
N ASN A 119 3.16 11.89 -14.44
CA ASN A 119 4.34 12.64 -14.04
C ASN A 119 4.18 13.20 -12.62
N ILE A 120 5.26 13.75 -12.06
CA ILE A 120 5.22 14.46 -10.79
C ILE A 120 4.23 15.61 -10.88
N GLN A 121 3.31 15.66 -9.92
CA GLN A 121 2.29 16.67 -9.76
C GLN A 121 2.34 17.27 -8.35
N GLN A 122 1.61 18.34 -8.13
CA GLN A 122 1.43 18.95 -6.82
C GLN A 122 0.01 18.64 -6.31
N SER A 123 -0.10 18.04 -5.13
CA SER A 123 -1.38 17.80 -4.47
C SER A 123 -1.95 19.10 -3.86
N PRO A 124 -3.24 19.14 -3.51
CA PRO A 124 -3.87 20.34 -2.95
C PRO A 124 -3.21 20.88 -1.68
N ASP A 125 -2.54 20.02 -0.92
CA ASP A 125 -1.77 20.39 0.28
C ASP A 125 -0.35 20.89 -0.02
N GLY A 126 -0.01 21.06 -1.31
CA GLY A 126 1.27 21.60 -1.77
C GLY A 126 2.40 20.59 -1.87
N ARG A 127 2.22 19.32 -1.46
CA ARG A 127 3.25 18.29 -1.58
C ARG A 127 3.33 17.76 -3.00
N LYS A 128 4.54 17.47 -3.46
CA LYS A 128 4.73 16.79 -4.73
C LYS A 128 4.43 15.30 -4.60
N HIS A 129 3.84 14.72 -5.64
CA HIS A 129 3.48 13.31 -5.69
C HIS A 129 3.39 12.77 -7.12
N PHE A 130 3.36 11.46 -7.26
CA PHE A 130 3.01 10.74 -8.49
C PHE A 130 2.45 9.36 -8.16
N TYR A 131 1.74 8.76 -9.11
CA TYR A 131 1.15 7.44 -8.98
C TYR A 131 1.92 6.40 -9.79
N VAL A 132 2.00 5.19 -9.23
CA VAL A 132 2.57 4.01 -9.89
C VAL A 132 1.64 2.81 -9.73
N LYS A 133 1.78 1.84 -10.64
CA LYS A 133 1.06 0.56 -10.58
C LYS A 133 2.06 -0.58 -10.46
N ASP A 134 1.79 -1.53 -9.58
CA ASP A 134 2.58 -2.76 -9.47
C ASP A 134 2.20 -3.79 -10.55
N PRO A 135 2.90 -4.94 -10.66
CA PRO A 135 2.56 -6.00 -11.61
C PRO A 135 1.21 -6.69 -11.34
N PHE A 136 0.62 -6.47 -10.17
CA PHE A 136 -0.68 -7.03 -9.76
C PHE A 136 -1.82 -6.02 -9.87
N GLU A 137 -1.52 -4.82 -10.43
CA GLU A 137 -2.44 -3.71 -10.66
C GLU A 137 -2.84 -2.91 -9.42
N ASN A 138 -2.18 -3.12 -8.28
CA ASN A 138 -2.35 -2.26 -7.12
C ASN A 138 -1.74 -0.87 -7.39
N ILE A 139 -2.43 0.17 -6.93
CA ILE A 139 -2.03 1.57 -7.14
C ILE A 139 -1.34 2.10 -5.89
N PHE A 140 -0.21 2.77 -6.09
CA PHE A 140 0.55 3.43 -5.04
C PHE A 140 0.77 4.90 -5.40
N GLU A 141 0.64 5.77 -4.41
CA GLU A 141 1.00 7.18 -4.49
C GLU A 141 2.34 7.39 -3.78
N ILE A 142 3.34 7.85 -4.50
CA ILE A 142 4.61 8.26 -3.91
C ILE A 142 4.49 9.75 -3.58
N ILE A 143 4.68 10.12 -2.30
CA ILE A 143 4.43 11.47 -1.81
C ILE A 143 5.58 12.00 -0.96
N GLU A 144 5.93 13.27 -1.13
CA GLU A 144 6.93 13.93 -0.28
C GLU A 144 6.55 13.90 1.20
N SER A 145 7.51 13.54 2.05
CA SER A 145 7.33 13.52 3.50
C SER A 145 8.63 13.86 4.22
N LYS A 146 8.52 14.67 5.27
CA LYS A 146 9.63 14.98 6.19
C LYS A 146 9.71 14.00 7.36
N SER A 147 8.71 13.16 7.54
CA SER A 147 8.64 12.19 8.66
C SER A 147 9.39 10.91 8.30
N TRP A 148 10.53 10.68 8.95
CA TRP A 148 11.41 9.53 8.73
C TRP A 148 11.77 8.85 10.03
N PHE A 149 11.92 7.52 9.97
CA PHE A 149 12.36 6.71 11.10
C PHE A 149 13.87 6.51 11.13
N LYS A 150 14.46 6.11 9.99
CA LYS A 150 15.90 5.85 9.84
C LYS A 150 16.32 6.08 8.38
N LYS A 151 17.54 6.57 8.16
CA LYS A 151 18.10 6.66 6.80
C LYS A 151 18.89 5.39 6.49
N ASN A 152 18.47 4.62 5.49
CA ASN A 152 19.14 3.42 5.01
C ASN A 152 19.50 3.47 3.51
N GLY A 153 19.29 4.63 2.86
CA GLY A 153 19.59 4.83 1.44
C GLY A 153 18.48 4.42 0.46
N ALA A 154 17.34 3.92 0.93
CA ALA A 154 16.20 3.67 0.06
C ALA A 154 15.59 5.00 -0.42
N VAL A 155 15.12 5.04 -1.67
CA VAL A 155 14.49 6.25 -2.23
C VAL A 155 13.05 6.43 -1.76
N THR A 156 12.42 5.36 -1.29
CA THR A 156 11.07 5.38 -0.70
C THR A 156 11.13 4.93 0.76
N GLY A 157 10.22 5.46 1.56
CA GLY A 157 9.97 5.04 2.94
C GLY A 157 8.81 4.06 3.04
N GLY A 158 8.30 3.87 4.25
CA GLY A 158 7.12 3.04 4.49
C GLY A 158 5.80 3.74 4.16
N VAL A 159 4.72 3.16 4.64
CA VAL A 159 3.35 3.66 4.41
C VAL A 159 3.15 5.02 5.07
N ALA A 160 2.60 5.97 4.30
CA ALA A 160 2.24 7.31 4.77
C ALA A 160 0.74 7.46 5.01
N GLY A 161 -0.08 6.62 4.38
CA GLY A 161 -1.53 6.74 4.40
C GLY A 161 -2.19 5.94 3.30
N CYS A 162 -3.48 6.17 3.12
CA CYS A 162 -4.27 5.60 2.02
C CYS A 162 -5.17 6.68 1.41
N VAL A 163 -5.54 6.49 0.16
CA VAL A 163 -6.66 7.17 -0.49
C VAL A 163 -7.85 6.22 -0.40
N ILE A 164 -8.91 6.65 0.25
CA ILE A 164 -10.09 5.81 0.50
C ILE A 164 -11.31 6.50 -0.10
N GLY A 165 -11.96 5.82 -1.04
CA GLY A 165 -13.26 6.23 -1.56
C GLY A 165 -14.37 5.88 -0.57
N VAL A 166 -15.25 6.83 -0.29
CA VAL A 166 -16.35 6.67 0.65
C VAL A 166 -17.67 7.20 0.06
N THR A 167 -18.79 6.64 0.48
CA THR A 167 -20.12 7.10 0.04
C THR A 167 -20.60 8.36 0.78
N ASP A 168 -19.97 8.70 1.91
CA ASP A 168 -20.36 9.84 2.76
C ASP A 168 -19.10 10.40 3.43
N VAL A 169 -18.60 11.53 2.90
CA VAL A 169 -17.37 12.17 3.37
C VAL A 169 -17.52 12.68 4.80
N ASP A 170 -18.68 13.25 5.16
CA ASP A 170 -18.89 13.81 6.49
C ASP A 170 -18.88 12.73 7.58
N LYS A 171 -19.48 11.58 7.31
CA LYS A 171 -19.40 10.44 8.21
C LYS A 171 -17.99 9.88 8.32
N ALA A 172 -17.27 9.79 7.21
CA ALA A 172 -15.88 9.35 7.21
C ALA A 172 -14.99 10.29 8.02
N LEU A 173 -15.15 11.62 7.85
CA LEU A 173 -14.41 12.62 8.62
C LEU A 173 -14.70 12.53 10.13
N LYS A 174 -15.95 12.28 10.53
CA LYS A 174 -16.27 12.05 11.96
C LYS A 174 -15.50 10.88 12.54
N LEU A 175 -15.35 9.78 11.77
CA LEU A 175 -14.57 8.64 12.23
C LEU A 175 -13.06 8.95 12.23
N TYR A 176 -12.51 9.31 11.08
CA TYR A 176 -11.05 9.40 10.91
C TYR A 176 -10.48 10.61 11.66
N ARG A 177 -11.10 11.78 11.57
CA ARG A 177 -10.61 12.99 12.22
C ARG A 177 -11.01 13.07 13.68
N ASP A 178 -12.33 12.92 14.00
CA ASP A 178 -12.85 13.26 15.33
C ASP A 178 -12.66 12.12 16.34
N VAL A 179 -12.68 10.85 15.87
CA VAL A 179 -12.48 9.67 16.73
C VAL A 179 -11.04 9.16 16.70
N LEU A 180 -10.47 9.02 15.50
CA LEU A 180 -9.15 8.42 15.33
C LEU A 180 -8.00 9.45 15.33
N GLY A 181 -8.28 10.73 15.13
CA GLY A 181 -7.30 11.82 15.20
C GLY A 181 -6.36 11.93 13.97
N TYR A 182 -6.80 11.48 12.79
CA TYR A 182 -6.07 11.63 11.52
C TYR A 182 -6.29 12.99 10.87
#